data_3e5f569e64b46e1ec829f4fede638725
#
_entry.id   3e5f569e64b46e1ec829f4fede638725
#
_cell.length_a   1.000
_cell.length_b   1.000
_cell.length_c   1.000
_cell.angle_alpha   90.00
_cell.angle_beta   90.00
_cell.angle_gamma   90.00
#
_symmetry.space_group_name_H-M   'P 1'
#
loop_
_entity.id
_entity.type
_entity.pdbx_description
1 polymer ?
#
loop_
_entity_poly.entity_id
_entity_poly.type
_entity_poly.pdbx_seq_one_letter_code
_entity_poly.pdbx_strand_id
1 'polypeptide(L)'
;VYNTSDIGCPTKGASEIAPRRIRAPHWKDARLVPGTVVAMRGWGRPTPGIFLSHDLNTTLENIKVHYAEGMGLLAQFSENITLEKFCVCLKGEDDPRYFTTQADATHFSGCKGKITSCNGLYEGMMDDAINVHGTYLKVVKRIDDHTLVGRYMHDQSWGFEWGRAGDEVQFVQSSTMELIGNQNKIASIRPHDKEQIDGAREFIITFDEAIDPAVNGQSGFGIENLTWTPEVLFAGNTIRNNRARGSLFSTPRKTVVENNLFDHTSGAAILLCGDCNGWFETGACRNVIIRKNRFVNALTNLFQFTNAVISIYPEIPDLKNQQKYFHGGPEGGIVIEDNEFDTFDAPILYAKSVDGLIFRNNVIKKNTDYKPFHSNRNRFWLERVTNVTIAE
;
A
#
# COMPACT_ATOMS: atom_id res chain seq x y z
N VAL A 1 -3.51 13.27 -20.38
CA VAL A 1 -4.55 13.22 -19.35
C VAL A 1 -4.97 11.80 -19.16
N TYR A 2 -4.72 11.29 -17.98
CA TYR A 2 -5.13 9.94 -17.64
C TYR A 2 -6.35 9.99 -16.74
N ASN A 3 -7.52 9.87 -17.35
CA ASN A 3 -8.67 9.35 -16.65
C ASN A 3 -8.66 7.84 -16.89
N THR A 4 -8.00 7.09 -16.01
CA THR A 4 -7.97 5.64 -16.10
C THR A 4 -9.24 5.09 -15.48
N SER A 5 -10.11 4.53 -16.28
CA SER A 5 -11.27 3.78 -15.79
C SER A 5 -11.04 2.30 -16.00
N ASP A 6 -11.28 1.50 -14.97
CA ASP A 6 -11.31 0.06 -15.13
C ASP A 6 -12.54 -0.35 -15.94
N ILE A 7 -12.29 -0.97 -17.08
CA ILE A 7 -13.31 -1.57 -17.92
C ILE A 7 -13.07 -3.08 -17.87
N GLY A 8 -13.96 -3.84 -17.24
CA GLY A 8 -13.86 -5.28 -17.25
C GLY A 8 -13.84 -5.82 -18.69
N CYS A 9 -12.86 -6.63 -19.02
CA CYS A 9 -12.73 -7.27 -20.33
C CYS A 9 -13.10 -8.77 -20.22
N PRO A 10 -14.36 -9.16 -20.52
CA PRO A 10 -14.74 -10.56 -20.57
C PRO A 10 -14.00 -11.25 -21.71
N THR A 11 -13.09 -12.17 -21.37
CA THR A 11 -12.35 -12.94 -22.36
C THR A 11 -13.13 -14.09 -22.98
N LYS A 12 -14.26 -14.49 -22.35
CA LYS A 12 -15.14 -15.55 -22.84
C LYS A 12 -15.63 -15.24 -24.27
N GLY A 13 -15.33 -16.12 -25.21
CA GLY A 13 -15.70 -15.95 -26.61
C GLY A 13 -14.84 -14.93 -27.39
N ALA A 14 -13.80 -14.38 -26.77
CA ALA A 14 -12.84 -13.57 -27.49
C ALA A 14 -12.01 -14.46 -28.44
N SER A 15 -11.79 -13.98 -29.67
CA SER A 15 -11.01 -14.69 -30.69
C SER A 15 -10.28 -13.70 -31.60
N GLU A 16 -9.11 -14.08 -32.07
CA GLU A 16 -8.47 -13.39 -33.17
C GLU A 16 -9.18 -13.75 -34.48
N ILE A 17 -9.68 -12.74 -35.18
CA ILE A 17 -10.44 -12.91 -36.42
C ILE A 17 -9.59 -12.58 -37.68
N ALA A 18 -8.47 -11.89 -37.48
CA ALA A 18 -7.44 -11.60 -38.47
C ALA A 18 -6.18 -11.10 -37.72
N PRO A 19 -5.00 -11.08 -38.37
CA PRO A 19 -3.80 -10.53 -37.73
C PRO A 19 -4.05 -9.16 -37.07
N ARG A 20 -3.79 -9.06 -35.75
CA ARG A 20 -4.02 -7.85 -34.92
C ARG A 20 -5.47 -7.42 -34.82
N ARG A 21 -6.44 -8.31 -35.08
CA ARG A 21 -7.87 -8.06 -34.92
C ARG A 21 -8.50 -9.06 -33.97
N ILE A 22 -8.98 -8.59 -32.84
CA ILE A 22 -9.66 -9.40 -31.84
C ILE A 22 -11.15 -9.05 -31.84
N ARG A 23 -11.99 -10.04 -31.85
CA ARG A 23 -13.42 -9.91 -31.58
C ARG A 23 -13.70 -10.35 -30.14
N ALA A 24 -14.25 -9.45 -29.32
CA ALA A 24 -14.67 -9.73 -27.97
C ALA A 24 -16.17 -9.43 -27.83
N PRO A 25 -17.07 -10.38 -28.14
CA PRO A 25 -18.51 -10.14 -28.32
C PRO A 25 -19.24 -9.72 -27.03
N HIS A 26 -18.65 -10.04 -25.88
CA HIS A 26 -19.21 -9.71 -24.57
C HIS A 26 -18.65 -8.45 -23.94
N TRP A 27 -17.69 -7.80 -24.57
CA TRP A 27 -17.13 -6.56 -24.09
C TRP A 27 -17.98 -5.38 -24.59
N LYS A 28 -18.96 -5.00 -23.77
CA LYS A 28 -19.95 -3.96 -24.07
C LYS A 28 -19.85 -2.86 -23.01
N ASP A 29 -19.11 -1.84 -23.30
CA ASP A 29 -19.02 -0.64 -22.45
C ASP A 29 -19.20 0.59 -23.32
N ALA A 30 -20.02 1.56 -22.87
CA ALA A 30 -20.32 2.77 -23.62
C ALA A 30 -19.09 3.68 -23.88
N ARG A 31 -18.01 3.47 -23.11
CA ARG A 31 -16.72 4.16 -23.28
C ARG A 31 -15.88 3.60 -24.42
N LEU A 32 -16.20 2.40 -24.91
CA LEU A 32 -15.51 1.76 -26.03
C LEU A 32 -16.06 2.27 -27.35
N VAL A 33 -15.53 3.37 -27.80
CA VAL A 33 -15.84 3.96 -29.12
C VAL A 33 -14.61 3.90 -30.02
N PRO A 34 -14.75 3.96 -31.35
CA PRO A 34 -13.60 4.01 -32.24
C PRO A 34 -12.60 5.10 -31.84
N GLY A 35 -11.33 4.76 -31.72
CA GLY A 35 -10.26 5.63 -31.23
C GLY A 35 -9.98 5.56 -29.73
N THR A 36 -10.78 4.83 -28.93
CA THR A 36 -10.47 4.60 -27.52
C THR A 36 -9.17 3.81 -27.39
N VAL A 37 -8.25 4.34 -26.61
CA VAL A 37 -7.01 3.67 -26.26
C VAL A 37 -7.24 2.81 -25.02
N VAL A 38 -6.85 1.55 -25.09
CA VAL A 38 -7.03 0.56 -24.02
C VAL A 38 -5.69 -0.07 -23.66
N ALA A 39 -5.30 0.03 -22.38
CA ALA A 39 -4.22 -0.75 -21.82
C ALA A 39 -4.78 -2.04 -21.23
N MET A 40 -4.37 -3.19 -21.77
CA MET A 40 -4.77 -4.50 -21.26
C MET A 40 -3.69 -5.02 -20.30
N ARG A 41 -4.06 -5.26 -19.05
CA ARG A 41 -3.17 -5.88 -18.07
C ARG A 41 -3.66 -7.25 -17.64
N GLY A 42 -2.74 -8.16 -17.37
CA GLY A 42 -3.02 -9.40 -16.65
C GLY A 42 -3.12 -9.17 -15.14
N TRP A 43 -3.84 -10.04 -14.44
CA TRP A 43 -3.85 -10.03 -12.97
C TRP A 43 -2.61 -10.70 -12.36
N GLY A 44 -1.91 -11.53 -13.13
CA GLY A 44 -0.66 -12.13 -12.70
C GLY A 44 0.45 -11.08 -12.57
N ARG A 45 1.33 -11.28 -11.61
CA ARG A 45 2.53 -10.45 -11.35
C ARG A 45 3.75 -11.36 -11.37
N PRO A 46 4.03 -12.05 -12.50
CA PRO A 46 4.92 -13.22 -12.51
C PRO A 46 6.37 -12.87 -12.18
N THR A 47 6.84 -11.69 -12.61
CA THR A 47 8.25 -11.36 -12.52
C THR A 47 8.44 -9.87 -12.28
N PRO A 48 9.09 -9.46 -11.18
CA PRO A 48 9.54 -8.08 -10.99
C PRO A 48 10.72 -7.77 -11.93
N GLY A 49 10.93 -6.50 -12.22
CA GLY A 49 12.10 -6.03 -12.96
C GLY A 49 13.40 -6.24 -12.17
N ILE A 50 13.35 -5.95 -10.87
CA ILE A 50 14.44 -6.18 -9.92
C ILE A 50 13.84 -6.86 -8.68
N PHE A 51 14.50 -7.91 -8.20
CA PHE A 51 14.12 -8.60 -6.98
C PHE A 51 15.25 -8.56 -5.96
N LEU A 52 14.97 -8.02 -4.78
CA LEU A 52 15.85 -8.02 -3.62
C LEU A 52 15.28 -8.98 -2.57
N SER A 53 16.07 -9.94 -2.13
CA SER A 53 15.64 -10.91 -1.13
C SER A 53 16.76 -11.19 -0.15
N HIS A 54 16.54 -10.86 1.13
CA HIS A 54 17.54 -11.00 2.20
C HIS A 54 18.79 -10.13 1.99
N ASP A 55 18.65 -9.03 1.26
CA ASP A 55 19.73 -8.08 1.02
C ASP A 55 19.91 -7.11 2.19
N LEU A 56 21.13 -6.63 2.36
CA LEU A 56 21.52 -5.70 3.40
C LEU A 56 22.28 -4.50 2.82
N ASN A 57 21.85 -3.29 3.20
CA ASN A 57 22.51 -2.03 2.82
C ASN A 57 22.62 -1.85 1.28
N THR A 58 21.54 -2.13 0.56
CA THR A 58 21.52 -2.07 -0.90
C THR A 58 21.20 -0.66 -1.38
N THR A 59 22.01 -0.13 -2.26
CA THR A 59 21.77 1.16 -2.95
C THR A 59 21.61 0.93 -4.44
N LEU A 60 20.50 1.40 -4.98
CA LEU A 60 20.23 1.45 -6.42
C LEU A 60 20.22 2.91 -6.87
N GLU A 61 21.24 3.31 -7.60
CA GLU A 61 21.45 4.69 -8.03
C GLU A 61 21.41 4.83 -9.55
N ASN A 62 20.68 5.83 -10.06
CA ASN A 62 20.54 6.14 -11.49
C ASN A 62 20.02 4.95 -12.34
N ILE A 63 19.14 4.13 -11.76
CA ILE A 63 18.52 2.99 -12.46
C ILE A 63 17.22 3.43 -13.13
N LYS A 64 16.99 2.94 -14.35
CA LYS A 64 15.71 3.14 -15.08
C LYS A 64 15.10 1.80 -15.43
N VAL A 65 13.88 1.56 -14.95
CA VAL A 65 13.04 0.42 -15.34
C VAL A 65 11.96 0.94 -16.29
N HIS A 66 11.96 0.48 -17.51
CA HIS A 66 11.00 0.94 -18.51
C HIS A 66 9.78 0.02 -18.65
N TYR A 67 9.91 -1.23 -18.21
CA TYR A 67 8.82 -2.21 -18.22
C TYR A 67 9.12 -3.37 -17.30
N ALA A 68 8.08 -3.87 -16.62
CA ALA A 68 8.08 -5.16 -15.92
C ALA A 68 6.69 -5.80 -15.97
N GLU A 69 6.62 -7.12 -16.01
CA GLU A 69 5.35 -7.88 -15.97
C GLU A 69 4.75 -7.94 -14.56
N GLY A 70 5.53 -7.61 -13.55
CA GLY A 70 5.11 -7.44 -12.16
C GLY A 70 5.43 -6.02 -11.67
N MET A 71 6.04 -5.93 -10.48
CA MET A 71 6.59 -4.71 -9.92
C MET A 71 7.88 -4.31 -10.66
N GLY A 72 8.20 -3.02 -10.68
CA GLY A 72 9.50 -2.55 -11.17
C GLY A 72 10.64 -3.01 -10.26
N LEU A 73 10.43 -2.89 -8.95
CA LEU A 73 11.27 -3.44 -7.88
C LEU A 73 10.37 -4.13 -6.85
N LEU A 74 10.73 -5.34 -6.47
CA LEU A 74 10.19 -6.03 -5.30
C LEU A 74 11.32 -6.30 -4.31
N ALA A 75 11.16 -5.89 -3.05
CA ALA A 75 12.06 -6.23 -1.97
C ALA A 75 11.32 -6.98 -0.87
N GLN A 76 11.89 -8.11 -0.44
CA GLN A 76 11.35 -8.94 0.63
C GLN A 76 12.46 -9.28 1.62
N PHE A 77 12.14 -9.23 2.92
CA PHE A 77 13.07 -9.60 3.99
C PHE A 77 14.46 -8.96 3.86
N SER A 78 14.50 -7.72 3.40
CA SER A 78 15.72 -6.97 3.17
C SER A 78 15.82 -5.77 4.12
N GLU A 79 17.03 -5.29 4.37
CA GLU A 79 17.30 -4.25 5.36
C GLU A 79 18.10 -3.10 4.76
N ASN A 80 17.71 -1.85 5.05
CA ASN A 80 18.38 -0.63 4.61
C ASN A 80 18.53 -0.53 3.08
N ILE A 81 17.43 -0.17 2.41
CA ILE A 81 17.39 -0.03 0.95
C ILE A 81 17.34 1.45 0.58
N THR A 82 18.23 1.88 -0.29
CA THR A 82 18.27 3.25 -0.82
C THR A 82 18.07 3.25 -2.34
N LEU A 83 17.07 4.01 -2.77
CA LEU A 83 16.80 4.32 -4.17
C LEU A 83 17.13 5.80 -4.41
N GLU A 84 18.21 6.09 -5.12
CA GLU A 84 18.60 7.45 -5.50
C GLU A 84 18.49 7.62 -7.01
N LYS A 85 17.62 8.54 -7.45
CA LYS A 85 17.30 8.71 -8.88
C LYS A 85 16.88 7.40 -9.56
N PHE A 86 16.17 6.58 -8.80
CA PHE A 86 15.56 5.35 -9.32
C PHE A 86 14.28 5.72 -10.06
N CYS A 87 14.15 5.28 -11.31
CA CYS A 87 13.03 5.66 -12.16
C CYS A 87 12.31 4.41 -12.68
N VAL A 88 10.98 4.43 -12.55
CA VAL A 88 10.09 3.56 -13.34
C VAL A 88 9.36 4.48 -14.29
N CYS A 89 9.79 4.53 -15.55
CA CYS A 89 9.37 5.56 -16.48
C CYS A 89 9.37 5.07 -17.94
N LEU A 90 8.60 5.73 -18.77
CA LEU A 90 8.65 5.54 -20.23
C LEU A 90 10.01 5.96 -20.78
N LYS A 91 10.36 5.51 -22.00
CA LYS A 91 11.64 5.86 -22.63
C LYS A 91 11.74 7.32 -23.12
N GLY A 92 10.63 8.04 -23.09
CA GLY A 92 10.48 9.40 -23.56
C GLY A 92 9.13 9.63 -24.20
N GLU A 93 8.93 10.79 -24.80
CA GLU A 93 7.65 11.19 -25.42
C GLU A 93 7.25 10.29 -26.62
N ASP A 94 8.22 9.73 -27.31
CA ASP A 94 8.02 8.83 -28.45
C ASP A 94 7.80 7.35 -28.04
N ASP A 95 7.75 7.04 -26.74
CA ASP A 95 7.49 5.66 -26.30
C ASP A 95 6.06 5.25 -26.69
N PRO A 96 5.86 4.19 -27.50
CA PRO A 96 4.54 3.77 -27.92
C PRO A 96 3.69 3.16 -26.78
N ARG A 97 4.27 2.93 -25.62
CA ARG A 97 3.57 2.33 -24.47
C ARG A 97 2.85 3.43 -23.68
N TYR A 98 1.75 3.04 -23.08
CA TYR A 98 0.95 3.89 -22.17
C TYR A 98 1.19 3.56 -20.69
N PHE A 99 1.94 2.50 -20.40
CA PHE A 99 2.26 2.09 -19.03
C PHE A 99 3.67 1.48 -18.96
N THR A 100 4.22 1.44 -17.74
CA THR A 100 5.55 0.93 -17.43
C THR A 100 5.49 -0.46 -16.80
N THR A 101 4.94 -0.58 -15.60
CA THR A 101 4.82 -1.86 -14.87
C THR A 101 3.36 -2.30 -14.79
N GLN A 102 3.11 -3.61 -14.77
CA GLN A 102 1.75 -4.14 -14.60
C GLN A 102 1.28 -4.11 -13.14
N ALA A 103 2.19 -3.87 -12.21
CA ALA A 103 1.93 -3.67 -10.78
C ALA A 103 2.65 -2.40 -10.30
N ASP A 104 3.07 -2.37 -9.04
CA ASP A 104 3.73 -1.21 -8.43
C ASP A 104 5.04 -0.87 -9.11
N ALA A 105 5.45 0.39 -9.04
CA ALA A 105 6.82 0.74 -9.41
C ALA A 105 7.82 0.13 -8.43
N THR A 106 7.57 0.29 -7.12
CA THR A 106 8.41 -0.27 -6.07
C THR A 106 7.57 -0.84 -4.93
N HIS A 107 7.93 -2.02 -4.45
CA HIS A 107 7.17 -2.75 -3.44
C HIS A 107 8.10 -3.36 -2.39
N PHE A 108 7.86 -3.05 -1.12
CA PHE A 108 8.67 -3.48 0.03
C PHE A 108 7.79 -4.23 1.01
N SER A 109 7.95 -5.55 1.06
CA SER A 109 7.16 -6.43 1.92
C SER A 109 8.03 -7.10 2.97
N GLY A 110 7.75 -6.84 4.26
CA GLY A 110 8.53 -7.41 5.35
C GLY A 110 10.00 -6.98 5.33
N CYS A 111 10.27 -5.72 5.05
CA CYS A 111 11.61 -5.13 5.14
C CYS A 111 11.82 -4.47 6.51
N LYS A 112 13.07 -4.18 6.90
CA LYS A 112 13.40 -3.47 8.13
C LYS A 112 14.49 -2.41 7.94
N GLY A 113 14.89 -1.77 9.05
CA GLY A 113 15.84 -0.66 9.01
C GLY A 113 15.23 0.56 8.34
N LYS A 114 15.80 1.08 7.27
CA LYS A 114 15.32 2.27 6.57
C LYS A 114 15.15 2.03 5.08
N ILE A 115 14.01 2.43 4.54
CA ILE A 115 13.77 2.54 3.10
C ILE A 115 13.85 4.01 2.72
N THR A 116 14.73 4.34 1.81
CA THR A 116 14.92 5.69 1.28
C THR A 116 14.67 5.69 -0.22
N SER A 117 13.78 6.56 -0.70
CA SER A 117 13.57 6.80 -2.13
C SER A 117 13.63 8.29 -2.38
N CYS A 118 14.67 8.71 -3.10
CA CYS A 118 14.94 10.13 -3.36
C CYS A 118 15.14 10.42 -4.84
N ASN A 119 14.59 11.58 -5.29
CA ASN A 119 14.85 12.16 -6.59
C ASN A 119 14.47 11.25 -7.78
N GLY A 120 13.52 10.32 -7.57
CA GLY A 120 13.04 9.37 -8.57
C GLY A 120 11.91 9.91 -9.45
N LEU A 121 11.66 9.19 -10.55
CA LEU A 121 10.49 9.39 -11.41
C LEU A 121 9.69 8.09 -11.49
N TYR A 122 8.44 8.15 -11.07
CA TYR A 122 7.49 7.05 -11.09
C TYR A 122 6.29 7.42 -11.95
N GLU A 123 6.22 6.88 -13.17
CA GLU A 123 5.14 7.23 -14.11
C GLU A 123 4.55 6.02 -14.82
N GLY A 124 3.25 6.07 -15.08
CA GLY A 124 2.54 5.14 -15.93
C GLY A 124 2.43 3.72 -15.40
N MET A 125 2.71 3.46 -14.12
CA MET A 125 2.51 2.14 -13.54
C MET A 125 1.03 1.82 -13.37
N MET A 126 0.70 0.54 -13.46
CA MET A 126 -0.69 0.06 -13.37
C MET A 126 -1.15 -0.15 -11.93
N ASP A 127 -0.27 0.10 -10.95
CA ASP A 127 -0.56 0.13 -9.52
C ASP A 127 0.20 1.28 -8.84
N ASP A 128 0.67 1.14 -7.61
CA ASP A 128 1.24 2.22 -6.79
C ASP A 128 2.68 2.59 -7.22
N ALA A 129 3.12 3.82 -6.93
CA ALA A 129 4.53 4.17 -7.14
C ALA A 129 5.43 3.53 -6.09
N ILE A 130 4.97 3.49 -4.84
CA ILE A 130 5.64 2.81 -3.74
C ILE A 130 4.59 2.20 -2.82
N ASN A 131 4.82 0.95 -2.42
CA ASN A 131 4.07 0.27 -1.38
C ASN A 131 5.05 -0.29 -0.33
N VAL A 132 4.85 0.07 0.95
CA VAL A 132 5.67 -0.38 2.07
C VAL A 132 4.78 -0.96 3.15
N HIS A 133 4.91 -2.26 3.40
CA HIS A 133 4.13 -2.97 4.42
C HIS A 133 4.83 -4.23 4.91
N GLY A 134 4.37 -4.78 6.02
CA GLY A 134 4.58 -6.18 6.39
C GLY A 134 3.38 -7.03 5.97
N THR A 135 3.35 -8.30 6.35
CA THR A 135 2.23 -9.19 6.06
C THR A 135 1.70 -9.79 7.36
N TYR A 136 0.40 -9.67 7.59
CA TYR A 136 -0.25 -10.40 8.68
C TYR A 136 -0.29 -11.90 8.38
N LEU A 137 0.07 -12.72 9.38
CA LEU A 137 -0.42 -14.10 9.41
C LEU A 137 -1.74 -14.16 10.16
N LYS A 138 -2.72 -14.86 9.63
CA LYS A 138 -3.95 -15.19 10.37
C LYS A 138 -3.70 -16.33 11.32
N VAL A 139 -4.13 -16.20 12.57
CA VAL A 139 -4.15 -17.32 13.52
C VAL A 139 -5.21 -18.31 13.08
N VAL A 140 -4.81 -19.53 12.73
CA VAL A 140 -5.71 -20.59 12.28
C VAL A 140 -5.90 -21.71 13.29
N LYS A 141 -4.94 -21.85 14.23
CA LYS A 141 -5.03 -22.84 15.31
C LYS A 141 -4.16 -22.41 16.50
N ARG A 142 -4.67 -22.56 17.71
CA ARG A 142 -3.89 -22.50 18.94
C ARG A 142 -3.54 -23.95 19.33
N ILE A 143 -2.27 -24.21 19.60
CA ILE A 143 -1.77 -25.54 19.98
C ILE A 143 -1.71 -25.65 21.52
N ASP A 144 -1.09 -24.65 22.15
CA ASP A 144 -0.98 -24.51 23.60
C ASP A 144 -0.88 -23.03 24.00
N ASP A 145 -0.48 -22.72 25.24
CA ASP A 145 -0.41 -21.34 25.73
C ASP A 145 0.72 -20.51 25.12
N HIS A 146 1.70 -21.13 24.50
CA HIS A 146 2.82 -20.47 23.85
C HIS A 146 2.89 -20.69 22.34
N THR A 147 2.09 -21.61 21.78
CA THR A 147 2.27 -22.09 20.42
C THR A 147 0.98 -22.00 19.61
N LEU A 148 1.08 -21.48 18.40
CA LEU A 148 -0.02 -21.44 17.45
C LEU A 148 0.43 -21.72 16.01
N VAL A 149 -0.54 -21.84 15.11
CA VAL A 149 -0.35 -21.89 13.66
C VAL A 149 -0.82 -20.59 13.06
N GLY A 150 0.09 -19.87 12.38
CA GLY A 150 -0.17 -18.70 11.56
C GLY A 150 -0.17 -19.07 10.09
N ARG A 151 -1.07 -18.43 9.31
CA ARG A 151 -1.23 -18.68 7.86
C ARG A 151 -1.22 -17.39 7.06
N TYR A 152 -0.45 -17.37 5.97
CA TYR A 152 -0.61 -16.39 4.89
C TYR A 152 -1.98 -16.54 4.22
N MET A 153 -2.71 -15.46 4.06
CA MET A 153 -4.08 -15.51 3.57
C MET A 153 -4.24 -15.03 2.13
N HIS A 154 -3.51 -14.00 1.72
CA HIS A 154 -3.66 -13.43 0.39
C HIS A 154 -2.89 -14.26 -0.65
N ASP A 155 -3.54 -14.56 -1.79
CA ASP A 155 -2.97 -15.45 -2.83
C ASP A 155 -1.74 -14.89 -3.56
N GLN A 156 -1.47 -13.61 -3.44
CA GLN A 156 -0.28 -12.96 -4.03
C GLN A 156 0.83 -12.66 -3.01
N SER A 157 0.67 -13.04 -1.73
CA SER A 157 1.56 -12.68 -0.63
C SER A 157 1.84 -13.87 0.27
N TRP A 158 2.50 -14.92 -0.25
CA TRP A 158 2.86 -16.09 0.51
C TRP A 158 4.07 -16.81 -0.09
N GLY A 159 4.65 -17.75 0.66
CA GLY A 159 5.71 -18.62 0.18
C GLY A 159 7.13 -18.11 0.44
N PHE A 160 7.28 -17.06 1.24
CA PHE A 160 8.56 -16.51 1.68
C PHE A 160 8.67 -16.54 3.21
N GLU A 161 9.84 -16.26 3.73
CA GLU A 161 10.09 -16.18 5.17
C GLU A 161 9.21 -15.09 5.81
N TRP A 162 8.62 -15.40 6.98
CA TRP A 162 7.79 -14.43 7.69
C TRP A 162 8.44 -13.86 8.94
N GLY A 163 9.31 -14.62 9.59
CA GLY A 163 9.93 -14.21 10.84
C GLY A 163 10.99 -15.20 11.31
N ARG A 164 11.74 -14.79 12.32
CA ARG A 164 12.85 -15.53 12.92
C ARG A 164 12.72 -15.56 14.44
N ALA A 165 13.41 -16.50 15.08
CA ALA A 165 13.56 -16.48 16.54
C ALA A 165 14.16 -15.13 17.00
N GLY A 166 13.57 -14.53 18.03
CA GLY A 166 13.91 -13.21 18.56
C GLY A 166 13.12 -12.05 17.96
N ASP A 167 12.38 -12.24 16.86
CA ASP A 167 11.53 -11.19 16.29
C ASP A 167 10.40 -10.80 17.24
N GLU A 168 10.14 -9.52 17.35
CA GLU A 168 9.03 -8.95 18.11
C GLU A 168 7.75 -9.00 17.28
N VAL A 169 6.66 -9.41 17.95
CA VAL A 169 5.34 -9.54 17.33
C VAL A 169 4.24 -8.95 18.19
N GLN A 170 3.10 -8.66 17.55
CA GLN A 170 1.86 -8.31 18.26
C GLN A 170 0.66 -8.99 17.61
N PHE A 171 -0.40 -9.17 18.40
CA PHE A 171 -1.65 -9.74 17.95
C PHE A 171 -2.67 -8.63 17.68
N VAL A 172 -3.47 -8.80 16.62
CA VAL A 172 -4.47 -7.84 16.17
C VAL A 172 -5.81 -8.56 16.00
N GLN A 173 -6.86 -8.01 16.57
CA GLN A 173 -8.24 -8.44 16.29
C GLN A 173 -8.67 -7.93 14.93
N SER A 174 -8.86 -8.80 13.94
CA SER A 174 -9.09 -8.37 12.55
C SER A 174 -10.37 -7.54 12.35
N SER A 175 -11.43 -7.78 13.12
CA SER A 175 -12.69 -7.05 12.96
C SER A 175 -12.59 -5.58 13.38
N THR A 176 -11.85 -5.27 14.46
CA THR A 176 -11.70 -3.92 15.00
C THR A 176 -10.30 -3.33 14.77
N MET A 177 -9.36 -4.12 14.29
CA MET A 177 -7.94 -3.76 14.13
C MET A 177 -7.28 -3.29 15.43
N GLU A 178 -7.76 -3.78 16.57
CA GLU A 178 -7.19 -3.48 17.88
C GLU A 178 -6.10 -4.45 18.26
N LEU A 179 -5.07 -3.94 18.95
CA LEU A 179 -4.02 -4.76 19.54
C LEU A 179 -4.57 -5.52 20.75
N ILE A 180 -4.26 -6.80 20.83
CA ILE A 180 -4.68 -7.71 21.90
C ILE A 180 -3.46 -8.25 22.64
N GLY A 181 -3.51 -8.18 23.97
CA GLY A 181 -2.40 -8.60 24.82
C GLY A 181 -1.19 -7.67 24.75
N ASN A 182 -0.08 -8.16 25.22
CA ASN A 182 1.22 -7.48 25.14
C ASN A 182 1.97 -7.90 23.87
N GLN A 183 2.98 -7.11 23.50
CA GLN A 183 3.98 -7.56 22.52
C GLN A 183 4.68 -8.81 23.05
N ASN A 184 5.05 -9.68 22.13
CA ASN A 184 5.71 -10.96 22.43
C ASN A 184 6.92 -11.14 21.52
N LYS A 185 7.72 -12.18 21.76
CA LYS A 185 8.85 -12.55 20.91
C LYS A 185 8.69 -13.96 20.40
N ILE A 186 9.18 -14.19 19.20
CA ILE A 186 9.24 -15.52 18.60
C ILE A 186 10.39 -16.32 19.27
N ALA A 187 10.06 -17.37 20.00
CA ALA A 187 11.05 -18.33 20.51
C ALA A 187 11.51 -19.26 19.39
N SER A 188 10.57 -19.74 18.57
CA SER A 188 10.86 -20.54 17.39
C SER A 188 9.76 -20.43 16.34
N ILE A 189 10.15 -20.58 15.08
CA ILE A 189 9.23 -20.64 13.94
C ILE A 189 9.70 -21.69 12.94
N ARG A 190 8.76 -22.45 12.40
CA ARG A 190 9.04 -23.43 11.35
C ARG A 190 7.82 -23.61 10.44
N PRO A 191 8.03 -23.99 9.17
CA PRO A 191 6.93 -24.37 8.30
C PRO A 191 6.06 -25.48 8.91
N HIS A 192 4.76 -25.44 8.59
CA HIS A 192 3.80 -26.45 9.02
C HIS A 192 3.28 -27.29 7.86
N ASP A 193 3.02 -26.69 6.72
CA ASP A 193 2.48 -27.35 5.54
C ASP A 193 3.55 -27.79 4.52
N LYS A 194 4.81 -27.48 4.77
CA LYS A 194 5.98 -27.82 3.93
C LYS A 194 7.17 -28.21 4.81
N GLU A 195 8.18 -28.83 4.20
CA GLU A 195 9.46 -29.10 4.86
C GLU A 195 10.39 -27.88 4.86
N GLN A 196 10.24 -27.00 3.86
CA GLN A 196 11.06 -25.80 3.67
C GLN A 196 10.23 -24.53 3.77
N ILE A 197 10.88 -23.41 4.07
CA ILE A 197 10.25 -22.08 4.15
C ILE A 197 9.70 -21.67 2.79
N ASP A 198 10.45 -21.92 1.72
CA ASP A 198 10.05 -21.56 0.38
C ASP A 198 8.78 -22.32 -0.05
N GLY A 199 7.77 -21.55 -0.38
CA GLY A 199 6.46 -22.07 -0.74
C GLY A 199 5.58 -22.48 0.44
N ALA A 200 5.98 -22.23 1.70
CA ALA A 200 5.15 -22.46 2.86
C ALA A 200 4.04 -21.41 2.99
N ARG A 201 2.86 -21.84 3.36
CA ARG A 201 1.72 -20.97 3.72
C ARG A 201 1.47 -20.92 5.21
N GLU A 202 1.84 -21.96 5.94
CA GLU A 202 1.57 -22.10 7.36
C GLU A 202 2.86 -22.27 8.14
N PHE A 203 2.86 -21.66 9.33
CA PHE A 203 3.98 -21.74 10.26
C PHE A 203 3.50 -22.12 11.65
N ILE A 204 4.19 -23.06 12.31
CA ILE A 204 4.09 -23.26 13.74
C ILE A 204 5.02 -22.24 14.38
N ILE A 205 4.47 -21.41 15.24
CA ILE A 205 5.18 -20.32 15.91
C ILE A 205 5.05 -20.53 17.42
N THR A 206 6.16 -20.61 18.10
CA THR A 206 6.24 -20.63 19.58
C THR A 206 6.77 -19.30 20.06
N PHE A 207 6.18 -18.75 21.10
CA PHE A 207 6.50 -17.45 21.68
C PHE A 207 7.14 -17.59 23.06
N ASP A 208 7.94 -16.60 23.45
CA ASP A 208 8.61 -16.56 24.76
C ASP A 208 7.60 -16.44 25.90
N GLU A 209 6.60 -15.54 25.74
CA GLU A 209 5.56 -15.32 26.74
C GLU A 209 4.24 -16.00 26.34
N ALA A 210 3.41 -16.30 27.35
CA ALA A 210 2.10 -16.88 27.09
C ALA A 210 1.23 -15.95 26.23
N ILE A 211 0.57 -16.53 25.24
CA ILE A 211 -0.35 -15.85 24.33
C ILE A 211 -1.64 -15.50 25.08
N ASP A 212 -2.16 -14.30 24.88
CA ASP A 212 -3.44 -13.88 25.45
C ASP A 212 -4.52 -14.96 25.20
N PRO A 213 -5.29 -15.37 26.22
CA PRO A 213 -6.32 -16.41 26.07
C PRO A 213 -7.39 -16.11 25.02
N ALA A 214 -7.63 -14.84 24.69
CA ALA A 214 -8.57 -14.45 23.64
C ALA A 214 -8.08 -14.86 22.25
N VAL A 215 -6.76 -14.94 22.02
CA VAL A 215 -6.17 -15.28 20.73
C VAL A 215 -6.35 -16.76 20.43
N ASN A 216 -7.20 -17.08 19.49
CA ASN A 216 -7.49 -18.44 19.05
C ASN A 216 -7.82 -18.50 17.55
N GLY A 217 -7.89 -19.69 16.98
CA GLY A 217 -8.13 -19.90 15.55
C GLY A 217 -9.56 -19.59 15.07
N GLN A 218 -10.48 -19.28 15.96
CA GLN A 218 -11.91 -19.08 15.61
C GLN A 218 -12.30 -17.61 15.53
N SER A 219 -11.61 -16.72 16.23
CA SER A 219 -12.05 -15.35 16.50
C SER A 219 -11.42 -14.28 15.59
N GLY A 220 -10.74 -14.66 14.51
CA GLY A 220 -10.22 -13.71 13.51
C GLY A 220 -9.07 -12.83 14.03
N PHE A 221 -7.96 -13.45 14.43
CA PHE A 221 -6.75 -12.75 14.85
C PHE A 221 -5.67 -12.77 13.78
N GLY A 222 -4.97 -11.64 13.63
CA GLY A 222 -3.74 -11.50 12.88
C GLY A 222 -2.51 -11.43 13.79
N ILE A 223 -1.37 -11.82 13.27
CA ILE A 223 -0.07 -11.65 13.87
C ILE A 223 0.74 -10.70 12.99
N GLU A 224 1.22 -9.61 13.58
CA GLU A 224 2.12 -8.65 12.94
C GLU A 224 3.55 -8.87 13.44
N ASN A 225 4.52 -8.93 12.53
CA ASN A 225 5.93 -8.93 12.88
C ASN A 225 6.44 -7.49 12.93
N LEU A 226 6.77 -7.02 14.13
CA LEU A 226 7.21 -5.65 14.38
C LEU A 226 8.70 -5.43 14.06
N THR A 227 9.50 -6.49 14.07
CA THR A 227 10.92 -6.40 13.74
C THR A 227 11.13 -6.06 12.28
N TRP A 228 10.31 -6.63 11.40
CA TRP A 228 10.37 -6.41 9.96
C TRP A 228 9.43 -5.27 9.52
N THR A 229 9.65 -4.10 10.14
CA THR A 229 8.95 -2.84 9.83
C THR A 229 9.98 -1.72 9.67
N PRO A 230 10.07 -1.07 8.50
CA PRO A 230 11.09 -0.07 8.23
C PRO A 230 10.67 1.35 8.61
N GLU A 231 11.64 2.22 8.88
CA GLU A 231 11.47 3.65 8.67
C GLU A 231 11.41 3.98 7.17
N VAL A 232 10.71 5.04 6.80
CA VAL A 232 10.59 5.45 5.40
C VAL A 232 10.96 6.92 5.22
N LEU A 233 11.80 7.20 4.23
CA LEU A 233 12.01 8.53 3.66
C LEU A 233 11.67 8.49 2.17
N PHE A 234 10.60 9.20 1.79
CA PHE A 234 10.16 9.35 0.40
C PHE A 234 10.22 10.83 0.04
N ALA A 235 11.28 11.25 -0.68
CA ALA A 235 11.60 12.67 -0.82
C ALA A 235 12.05 13.08 -2.24
N GLY A 236 11.57 14.24 -2.71
CA GLY A 236 12.00 14.82 -3.98
C GLY A 236 11.60 14.02 -5.23
N ASN A 237 10.65 13.10 -5.10
CA ASN A 237 10.20 12.25 -6.21
C ASN A 237 9.09 12.92 -7.03
N THR A 238 9.00 12.54 -8.29
CA THR A 238 7.84 12.84 -9.16
C THR A 238 7.05 11.57 -9.39
N ILE A 239 5.77 11.59 -9.02
CA ILE A 239 4.80 10.50 -9.22
C ILE A 239 3.73 11.01 -10.18
N ARG A 240 3.56 10.36 -11.31
CA ARG A 240 2.58 10.85 -12.28
C ARG A 240 1.93 9.77 -13.13
N ASN A 241 0.69 10.06 -13.53
CA ASN A 241 -0.04 9.29 -14.53
C ASN A 241 -0.14 7.79 -14.21
N ASN A 242 -0.26 7.42 -12.95
CA ASN A 242 -0.44 6.04 -12.56
C ASN A 242 -1.92 5.67 -12.38
N ARG A 243 -2.21 4.38 -12.48
CA ARG A 243 -3.59 3.88 -12.41
C ARG A 243 -4.16 3.86 -11.00
N ALA A 244 -3.34 3.62 -9.98
CA ALA A 244 -3.79 3.43 -8.59
C ALA A 244 -3.39 4.59 -7.68
N ARG A 245 -2.87 4.30 -6.49
CA ARG A 245 -2.44 5.33 -5.53
C ARG A 245 -1.03 5.82 -5.89
N GLY A 246 -0.71 7.02 -5.44
CA GLY A 246 0.65 7.54 -5.57
C GLY A 246 1.63 6.82 -4.66
N SER A 247 1.27 6.65 -3.40
CA SER A 247 2.08 5.92 -2.42
C SER A 247 1.22 5.28 -1.36
N LEU A 248 1.67 4.13 -0.85
CA LEU A 248 1.05 3.40 0.23
C LEU A 248 2.09 3.10 1.31
N PHE A 249 1.81 3.50 2.55
CA PHE A 249 2.67 3.26 3.69
C PHE A 249 1.88 2.63 4.84
N SER A 250 2.36 1.50 5.32
CA SER A 250 1.75 0.73 6.41
C SER A 250 2.84 0.20 7.33
N THR A 251 3.49 1.12 8.06
CA THR A 251 4.55 0.81 9.02
C THR A 251 4.37 1.61 10.32
N PRO A 252 4.63 1.01 11.50
CA PRO A 252 4.58 1.73 12.77
C PRO A 252 5.80 2.65 12.99
N ARG A 253 6.81 2.57 12.14
CA ARG A 253 8.04 3.37 12.25
C ARG A 253 7.85 4.74 11.62
N LYS A 254 8.82 5.61 11.85
CA LYS A 254 8.79 6.97 11.32
C LYS A 254 8.74 6.96 9.79
N THR A 255 7.73 7.64 9.24
CA THR A 255 7.54 7.84 7.81
C THR A 255 7.59 9.32 7.48
N VAL A 256 8.46 9.73 6.57
CA VAL A 256 8.57 11.12 6.08
C VAL A 256 8.34 11.13 4.58
N VAL A 257 7.33 11.88 4.15
CA VAL A 257 6.97 12.09 2.75
C VAL A 257 7.10 13.59 2.46
N GLU A 258 8.17 13.99 1.77
CA GLU A 258 8.45 15.41 1.60
C GLU A 258 9.00 15.83 0.24
N ASN A 259 8.68 17.05 -0.16
CA ASN A 259 9.18 17.66 -1.39
C ASN A 259 8.86 16.86 -2.67
N ASN A 260 7.78 16.07 -2.67
CA ASN A 260 7.36 15.28 -3.82
C ASN A 260 6.31 16.02 -4.67
N LEU A 261 6.30 15.72 -5.96
CA LEU A 261 5.21 16.07 -6.87
C LEU A 261 4.35 14.83 -7.14
N PHE A 262 3.07 14.90 -6.76
CA PHE A 262 2.05 13.93 -7.16
C PHE A 262 1.17 14.58 -8.22
N ASP A 263 1.24 14.07 -9.45
CA ASP A 263 0.61 14.68 -10.62
C ASP A 263 -0.28 13.67 -11.34
N HIS A 264 -1.59 13.86 -11.28
CA HIS A 264 -2.58 12.98 -11.92
C HIS A 264 -2.47 11.51 -11.44
N THR A 265 -2.42 11.29 -10.13
CA THR A 265 -2.64 9.95 -9.57
C THR A 265 -4.13 9.60 -9.70
N SER A 266 -4.46 8.42 -10.22
CA SER A 266 -5.89 8.06 -10.40
C SER A 266 -6.61 7.85 -9.09
N GLY A 267 -5.95 7.25 -8.10
CA GLY A 267 -6.45 7.13 -6.73
C GLY A 267 -5.92 8.22 -5.81
N ALA A 268 -5.89 7.95 -4.51
CA ALA A 268 -5.26 8.83 -3.53
C ALA A 268 -3.79 9.06 -3.87
N ALA A 269 -3.30 10.28 -3.69
CA ALA A 269 -1.87 10.54 -3.82
C ALA A 269 -1.09 9.83 -2.71
N ILE A 270 -1.62 9.82 -1.49
CA ILE A 270 -1.05 9.09 -0.36
C ILE A 270 -2.15 8.29 0.32
N LEU A 271 -1.89 6.99 0.52
CA LEU A 271 -2.71 6.09 1.31
C LEU A 271 -1.92 5.60 2.53
N LEU A 272 -2.47 5.80 3.72
CA LEU A 272 -2.05 5.13 4.95
C LEU A 272 -3.11 4.07 5.25
N CYS A 273 -2.73 2.79 5.18
CA CYS A 273 -3.67 1.68 5.27
C CYS A 273 -3.38 0.79 6.48
N GLY A 274 -3.73 -0.43 6.40
CA GLY A 274 -3.63 -1.54 7.32
C GLY A 274 -4.85 -2.42 7.16
N ASP A 275 -4.66 -3.67 6.77
CA ASP A 275 -5.75 -4.57 6.42
C ASP A 275 -5.43 -6.00 6.87
N CYS A 276 -6.15 -6.48 7.87
CA CYS A 276 -6.09 -7.87 8.34
C CYS A 276 -7.29 -8.71 7.89
N ASN A 277 -7.96 -8.30 6.80
CA ASN A 277 -9.21 -8.93 6.32
C ASN A 277 -9.18 -9.34 4.85
N GLY A 278 -8.54 -8.55 3.98
CA GLY A 278 -8.49 -8.77 2.54
C GLY A 278 -7.05 -8.96 2.03
N TRP A 279 -6.26 -7.90 2.03
CA TRP A 279 -4.88 -7.93 1.56
C TRP A 279 -3.89 -8.48 2.58
N PHE A 280 -4.23 -8.43 3.86
CA PHE A 280 -3.35 -8.83 4.97
C PHE A 280 -2.02 -8.07 5.00
N GLU A 281 -2.07 -6.79 4.65
CA GLU A 281 -0.94 -5.88 4.71
C GLU A 281 -0.90 -5.15 6.07
N THR A 282 0.23 -5.22 6.78
CA THR A 282 0.45 -4.53 8.05
C THR A 282 0.91 -3.11 7.77
N GLY A 283 0.83 -2.22 8.64
CA GLY A 283 0.53 -2.09 10.05
C GLY A 283 0.03 -0.70 10.37
N ALA A 284 -0.07 -0.41 11.66
CA ALA A 284 -0.52 0.89 12.10
C ALA A 284 0.54 1.99 11.89
N CYS A 285 0.16 3.11 11.28
CA CYS A 285 1.04 4.29 11.14
C CYS A 285 1.06 5.08 12.45
N ARG A 286 2.21 5.21 13.11
CA ARG A 286 2.36 5.84 14.42
C ARG A 286 3.00 7.23 14.38
N ASN A 287 3.92 7.45 13.45
CA ASN A 287 4.69 8.68 13.34
C ASN A 287 4.87 9.01 11.86
N VAL A 288 3.98 9.83 11.30
CA VAL A 288 3.98 10.18 9.88
C VAL A 288 4.05 11.69 9.70
N ILE A 289 4.96 12.13 8.85
CA ILE A 289 5.11 13.54 8.47
C ILE A 289 4.97 13.65 6.95
N ILE A 290 3.95 14.35 6.49
CA ILE A 290 3.67 14.65 5.08
C ILE A 290 3.83 16.16 4.90
N ARG A 291 4.93 16.60 4.26
CA ARG A 291 5.21 18.04 4.17
C ARG A 291 5.84 18.48 2.86
N LYS A 292 5.59 19.73 2.50
CA LYS A 292 6.20 20.38 1.33
C LYS A 292 6.00 19.60 0.02
N ASN A 293 4.92 18.83 -0.06
CA ASN A 293 4.53 18.14 -1.28
C ASN A 293 3.58 19.00 -2.10
N ARG A 294 3.57 18.78 -3.40
CA ARG A 294 2.59 19.34 -4.32
C ARG A 294 1.73 18.24 -4.89
N PHE A 295 0.42 18.38 -4.72
CA PHE A 295 -0.61 17.47 -5.24
C PHE A 295 -1.36 18.15 -6.37
N VAL A 296 -1.25 17.65 -7.59
CA VAL A 296 -1.91 18.18 -8.77
C VAL A 296 -2.89 17.15 -9.30
N ASN A 297 -4.17 17.49 -9.30
CA ASN A 297 -5.24 16.70 -9.92
C ASN A 297 -5.20 15.20 -9.59
N ALA A 298 -4.98 14.85 -8.33
CA ALA A 298 -5.22 13.49 -7.85
C ALA A 298 -6.72 13.14 -7.92
N LEU A 299 -7.08 11.87 -7.73
CA LEU A 299 -8.46 11.38 -7.75
C LEU A 299 -9.12 11.48 -9.12
N THR A 300 -8.39 11.25 -10.19
CA THR A 300 -8.97 11.26 -11.55
C THR A 300 -9.86 10.03 -11.83
N ASN A 301 -9.93 9.06 -10.89
CA ASN A 301 -10.81 7.90 -10.94
C ASN A 301 -11.32 7.52 -9.53
N LEU A 302 -12.39 6.74 -9.49
CA LEU A 302 -12.85 6.08 -8.26
C LEU A 302 -12.06 4.77 -8.09
N PHE A 303 -11.16 4.76 -7.14
CA PHE A 303 -10.32 3.60 -6.83
C PHE A 303 -10.55 3.12 -5.39
N GLN A 304 -10.27 1.84 -5.11
CA GLN A 304 -10.47 1.28 -3.77
C GLN A 304 -9.61 1.99 -2.71
N PHE A 305 -10.14 2.12 -1.50
CA PHE A 305 -9.53 2.83 -0.36
C PHE A 305 -9.21 4.30 -0.65
N THR A 306 -9.87 4.90 -1.66
CA THR A 306 -9.64 6.26 -2.11
C THR A 306 -10.85 7.13 -1.82
N ASN A 307 -10.81 7.87 -0.71
CA ASN A 307 -11.87 8.80 -0.32
C ASN A 307 -11.44 10.27 -0.43
N ALA A 308 -10.14 10.54 -0.51
CA ALA A 308 -9.56 11.89 -0.61
C ALA A 308 -8.15 11.84 -1.22
N VAL A 309 -7.56 13.00 -1.50
CA VAL A 309 -6.17 13.13 -2.00
C VAL A 309 -5.19 12.44 -1.04
N ILE A 310 -5.34 12.68 0.27
CA ILE A 310 -4.69 11.91 1.31
C ILE A 310 -5.77 11.07 2.00
N SER A 311 -5.65 9.76 1.93
CA SER A 311 -6.59 8.82 2.56
C SER A 311 -5.89 8.03 3.65
N ILE A 312 -6.39 8.16 4.88
CA ILE A 312 -6.00 7.33 6.02
C ILE A 312 -7.13 6.34 6.22
N TYR A 313 -7.00 5.18 5.57
CA TYR A 313 -8.09 4.21 5.42
C TYR A 313 -7.67 2.80 5.87
N PRO A 314 -7.65 2.51 7.17
CA PRO A 314 -7.53 1.13 7.63
C PRO A 314 -8.81 0.35 7.34
N GLU A 315 -8.69 -0.93 6.99
CA GLU A 315 -9.84 -1.80 6.80
C GLU A 315 -10.31 -2.31 8.17
N ILE A 316 -11.37 -1.71 8.69
CA ILE A 316 -11.96 -2.01 10.00
C ILE A 316 -13.43 -2.39 9.81
N PRO A 317 -13.75 -3.69 9.69
CA PRO A 317 -15.14 -4.14 9.49
C PRO A 317 -16.10 -3.72 10.59
N ASP A 318 -15.64 -3.71 11.83
CA ASP A 318 -16.46 -3.38 13.00
C ASP A 318 -15.97 -2.11 13.72
N LEU A 319 -15.91 -1.00 12.98
CA LEU A 319 -15.49 0.29 13.52
C LEU A 319 -16.36 0.75 14.71
N LYS A 320 -17.63 0.36 14.73
CA LYS A 320 -18.58 0.74 15.80
C LYS A 320 -18.17 0.20 17.16
N ASN A 321 -17.65 -1.00 17.23
CA ASN A 321 -17.23 -1.66 18.46
C ASN A 321 -15.75 -1.46 18.79
N GLN A 322 -14.99 -0.79 17.93
CA GLN A 322 -13.59 -0.48 18.19
C GLN A 322 -13.44 0.41 19.45
N GLN A 323 -12.58 0.04 20.39
CA GLN A 323 -12.31 0.80 21.62
C GLN A 323 -11.03 1.64 21.52
N LYS A 324 -9.99 1.16 20.86
CA LYS A 324 -8.69 1.82 20.68
C LYS A 324 -8.48 2.20 19.22
N TYR A 325 -7.82 3.33 18.97
CA TYR A 325 -7.52 3.78 17.63
C TYR A 325 -6.44 2.92 16.97
N PHE A 326 -6.55 2.72 15.65
CA PHE A 326 -5.58 1.93 14.90
C PHE A 326 -4.33 2.74 14.56
N HIS A 327 -4.46 3.94 14.02
CA HIS A 327 -3.34 4.82 13.66
C HIS A 327 -3.03 5.86 14.73
N GLY A 328 -1.83 6.46 14.68
CA GLY A 328 -1.39 7.50 15.59
C GLY A 328 -1.00 6.97 16.96
N GLY A 329 -1.28 7.75 18.00
CA GLY A 329 -0.93 7.46 19.38
C GLY A 329 0.21 8.36 19.92
N PRO A 330 0.79 8.01 21.08
CA PRO A 330 1.71 8.90 21.80
C PRO A 330 3.06 9.16 21.09
N GLU A 331 3.38 8.40 20.05
CA GLU A 331 4.68 8.50 19.34
C GLU A 331 4.75 9.61 18.29
N GLY A 332 3.71 10.45 18.16
CA GLY A 332 3.74 11.63 17.29
C GLY A 332 2.52 11.81 16.38
N GLY A 333 1.77 10.76 16.11
CA GLY A 333 0.57 10.85 15.27
C GLY A 333 0.87 11.10 13.79
N ILE A 334 -0.06 11.77 13.12
CA ILE A 334 0.02 12.08 11.68
C ILE A 334 0.02 13.59 11.48
N VAL A 335 1.08 14.12 10.90
CA VAL A 335 1.27 15.56 10.63
C VAL A 335 1.29 15.80 9.13
N ILE A 336 0.39 16.67 8.65
CA ILE A 336 0.25 17.08 7.25
C ILE A 336 0.42 18.61 7.21
N GLU A 337 1.58 19.07 6.76
CA GLU A 337 1.93 20.49 6.85
C GLU A 337 2.69 21.03 5.64
N ASP A 338 2.54 22.33 5.38
CA ASP A 338 3.28 23.05 4.34
C ASP A 338 3.12 22.45 2.92
N ASN A 339 2.01 21.76 2.62
CA ASN A 339 1.74 21.18 1.31
C ASN A 339 0.90 22.11 0.43
N GLU A 340 1.00 21.93 -0.88
CA GLU A 340 0.14 22.58 -1.87
C GLU A 340 -0.77 21.55 -2.53
N PHE A 341 -2.09 21.78 -2.45
CA PHE A 341 -3.12 21.01 -3.14
C PHE A 341 -3.71 21.87 -4.26
N ASP A 342 -3.52 21.45 -5.50
CA ASP A 342 -4.10 22.07 -6.70
C ASP A 342 -5.03 21.06 -7.36
N THR A 343 -6.31 21.09 -6.99
CA THR A 343 -7.26 20.03 -7.29
C THR A 343 -8.55 20.52 -7.91
N PHE A 344 -9.15 19.69 -8.76
CA PHE A 344 -10.43 19.97 -9.41
C PHE A 344 -11.64 19.56 -8.55
N ASP A 345 -11.50 18.68 -7.56
CA ASP A 345 -12.60 18.17 -6.74
C ASP A 345 -12.42 18.53 -5.25
N ALA A 346 -13.44 18.23 -4.45
CA ALA A 346 -13.51 18.65 -3.05
C ALA A 346 -12.63 17.85 -2.07
N PRO A 347 -12.51 16.51 -2.17
CA PRO A 347 -11.90 15.71 -1.11
C PRO A 347 -10.38 15.90 -0.96
N ILE A 348 -9.94 16.46 0.16
CA ILE A 348 -8.52 16.67 0.47
C ILE A 348 -7.99 15.61 1.43
N LEU A 349 -8.69 15.41 2.54
CA LEU A 349 -8.27 14.48 3.59
C LEU A 349 -9.44 13.62 4.05
N TYR A 350 -9.23 12.32 4.02
CA TYR A 350 -10.04 11.34 4.71
C TYR A 350 -9.22 10.68 5.82
N ALA A 351 -9.78 10.55 7.02
CA ALA A 351 -9.11 9.87 8.11
C ALA A 351 -10.09 9.00 8.92
N LYS A 352 -9.73 7.73 9.10
CA LYS A 352 -10.48 6.76 9.89
C LYS A 352 -9.59 6.16 10.98
N SER A 353 -10.10 6.16 12.22
CA SER A 353 -9.45 5.55 13.38
C SER A 353 -8.03 6.07 13.63
N VAL A 354 -7.92 7.37 13.94
CA VAL A 354 -6.65 8.07 14.18
C VAL A 354 -6.67 8.77 15.53
N ASP A 355 -5.62 8.58 16.32
CA ASP A 355 -5.34 9.37 17.52
C ASP A 355 -4.13 10.29 17.25
N GLY A 356 -4.38 11.61 17.21
CA GLY A 356 -3.38 12.61 16.87
C GLY A 356 -3.27 12.87 15.36
N LEU A 357 -3.98 13.90 14.87
CA LEU A 357 -3.99 14.36 13.48
C LEU A 357 -3.80 15.88 13.42
N ILE A 358 -2.74 16.31 12.77
CA ILE A 358 -2.45 17.73 12.57
C ILE A 358 -2.44 18.02 11.07
N PHE A 359 -3.28 18.95 10.63
CA PHE A 359 -3.30 19.51 9.29
C PHE A 359 -3.13 21.02 9.39
N ARG A 360 -1.98 21.55 8.96
CA ARG A 360 -1.68 22.98 9.12
C ARG A 360 -0.80 23.56 8.02
N ASN A 361 -0.88 24.87 7.82
CA ASN A 361 -0.05 25.61 6.86
C ASN A 361 -0.13 25.06 5.44
N ASN A 362 -1.19 24.35 5.08
CA ASN A 362 -1.38 23.83 3.74
C ASN A 362 -2.10 24.85 2.87
N VAL A 363 -1.74 24.92 1.59
CA VAL A 363 -2.41 25.76 0.60
C VAL A 363 -3.32 24.87 -0.25
N ILE A 364 -4.61 25.19 -0.28
CA ILE A 364 -5.61 24.45 -1.06
C ILE A 364 -6.13 25.36 -2.16
N LYS A 365 -5.81 25.03 -3.43
CA LYS A 365 -6.28 25.72 -4.62
C LYS A 365 -7.26 24.82 -5.36
N LYS A 366 -8.38 25.40 -5.81
CA LYS A 366 -9.32 24.71 -6.67
C LYS A 366 -9.09 25.18 -8.10
N ASN A 367 -8.84 24.23 -9.01
CA ASN A 367 -8.79 24.47 -10.44
C ASN A 367 -10.07 23.97 -11.15
N THR A 368 -10.13 24.15 -12.46
CA THR A 368 -11.27 23.79 -13.32
C THR A 368 -10.88 22.83 -14.44
N ASP A 369 -9.75 22.12 -14.30
CA ASP A 369 -9.21 21.23 -15.32
C ASP A 369 -10.16 20.06 -15.61
N TYR A 370 -10.89 19.63 -14.60
CA TYR A 370 -11.88 18.56 -14.68
C TYR A 370 -13.17 18.94 -13.96
N LYS A 371 -14.28 18.31 -14.37
CA LYS A 371 -15.55 18.42 -13.63
C LYS A 371 -15.48 17.55 -12.37
N PRO A 372 -15.86 18.08 -11.19
CA PRO A 372 -15.99 17.29 -9.97
C PRO A 372 -16.96 16.13 -10.14
N PHE A 373 -16.58 14.93 -9.67
CA PHE A 373 -17.42 13.73 -9.83
C PHE A 373 -17.45 12.79 -8.61
N HIS A 374 -16.58 13.00 -7.61
CA HIS A 374 -16.58 12.20 -6.39
C HIS A 374 -17.87 12.36 -5.61
N SER A 375 -18.38 11.26 -5.04
CA SER A 375 -19.55 11.30 -4.17
C SER A 375 -19.26 12.01 -2.84
N ASN A 376 -18.05 11.88 -2.32
CA ASN A 376 -17.60 12.68 -1.17
C ASN A 376 -17.46 14.14 -1.61
N ARG A 377 -18.18 15.05 -0.94
CA ARG A 377 -18.14 16.50 -1.16
C ARG A 377 -17.47 17.25 -0.01
N ASN A 378 -17.01 16.52 1.01
CA ASN A 378 -16.34 17.11 2.14
C ASN A 378 -14.85 17.28 1.84
N ARG A 379 -14.31 18.46 2.15
CA ARG A 379 -12.87 18.72 2.09
C ARG A 379 -12.13 17.84 3.10
N PHE A 380 -12.68 17.73 4.29
CA PHE A 380 -12.22 16.89 5.38
C PHE A 380 -13.34 15.92 5.77
N TRP A 381 -13.05 14.63 5.77
CA TRP A 381 -13.95 13.60 6.26
C TRP A 381 -13.25 12.78 7.32
N LEU A 382 -13.72 12.91 8.57
CA LEU A 382 -13.12 12.28 9.74
C LEU A 382 -14.10 11.29 10.34
N GLU A 383 -13.66 10.04 10.51
CA GLU A 383 -14.42 8.96 11.13
C GLU A 383 -13.63 8.39 12.30
N ARG A 384 -14.11 8.60 13.51
CA ARG A 384 -13.43 8.14 14.73
C ARG A 384 -11.96 8.67 14.77
N VAL A 385 -11.82 9.97 14.90
CA VAL A 385 -10.52 10.66 14.99
C VAL A 385 -10.54 11.53 16.24
N THR A 386 -9.45 11.53 17.00
CA THR A 386 -9.29 12.33 18.22
C THR A 386 -7.98 13.11 18.19
N ASN A 387 -7.82 14.09 19.10
CA ASN A 387 -6.65 14.96 19.18
C ASN A 387 -6.33 15.59 17.80
N VAL A 388 -7.35 16.25 17.22
CA VAL A 388 -7.32 16.82 15.88
C VAL A 388 -7.03 18.31 15.92
N THR A 389 -6.11 18.75 15.07
CA THR A 389 -5.91 20.16 14.74
C THR A 389 -6.00 20.34 13.23
N ILE A 390 -6.96 21.12 12.75
CA ILE A 390 -7.05 21.55 11.35
C ILE A 390 -6.98 23.07 11.33
N ALA A 391 -5.92 23.61 10.74
CA ALA A 391 -5.71 25.04 10.53
C ALA A 391 -5.43 25.27 9.02
N GLU A 392 -6.37 25.97 8.36
CA GLU A 392 -6.25 26.41 6.96
C GLU A 392 -5.57 27.77 6.87
#